data_c1708b6c389cfbe64419c78be801ef01
#
_entry.id   c1708b6c389cfbe64419c78be801ef01
#
_cell.length_a   1.000
_cell.length_b   1.000
_cell.length_c   1.000
_cell.angle_alpha   90.00
_cell.angle_beta   90.00
_cell.angle_gamma   90.00
#
_symmetry.space_group_name_H-M   'P 1'
#
loop_
_entity.id
_entity.type
_entity.pdbx_description
1 polymer ?
#
loop_
_entity_poly.entity_id
_entity_poly.type
_entity_poly.pdbx_seq_one_letter_code
_entity_poly.pdbx_strand_id
1 'polypeptide(L)'
;MTEVLASGAVRKMKTELADPVQYTMLFDDNEVPLNQYLGQVLKLQYHGVINCIHCGRKTAKSFNQGYCYPCFKRLAQCDSCIMSPEKCHYAQGTCREPEWGEKHCMIDHFVYLANTSGLKVGITRGSQVPTRWMDQGATQAQPIFRVDTRLHSGLVETVFKNHIADKTNWQAMLKGDAPPSDLEQARQRLLIECLPEVEALREQFGLQAITILEGHEPTTINYPVLEYPCLLY
;
A
#
# COMPACT_ATOMS: atom_id res chain seq x y z
N MET A 1 -20.64 4.26 32.81
CA MET A 1 -19.45 3.39 32.82
C MET A 1 -19.01 3.26 31.37
N THR A 2 -17.75 3.54 31.05
CA THR A 2 -17.19 3.34 29.69
C THR A 2 -16.95 1.86 29.54
N GLU A 3 -17.59 1.25 28.55
CA GLU A 3 -17.36 -0.13 28.16
C GLU A 3 -15.97 -0.29 27.52
N VAL A 4 -15.24 -1.35 27.88
CA VAL A 4 -13.97 -1.70 27.23
C VAL A 4 -14.28 -2.65 26.08
N LEU A 5 -14.13 -2.17 24.84
CA LEU A 5 -14.43 -2.94 23.63
C LEU A 5 -13.38 -4.02 23.36
N ALA A 6 -12.12 -3.70 23.55
CA ALA A 6 -11.00 -4.64 23.38
C ALA A 6 -9.74 -4.13 24.10
N SER A 7 -8.83 -5.07 24.40
CA SER A 7 -7.50 -4.78 24.94
C SER A 7 -6.52 -5.78 24.36
N GLY A 8 -5.30 -5.36 24.07
CA GLY A 8 -4.25 -6.20 23.48
C GLY A 8 -3.25 -5.41 22.66
N ALA A 9 -2.35 -6.10 21.98
CA ALA A 9 -1.43 -5.48 21.04
C ALA A 9 -2.17 -5.12 19.74
N VAL A 10 -2.16 -3.83 19.37
CA VAL A 10 -2.77 -3.36 18.12
C VAL A 10 -2.01 -3.95 16.93
N ARG A 11 -2.74 -4.49 15.96
CA ARG A 11 -2.24 -5.00 14.68
C ARG A 11 -2.64 -4.08 13.54
N LYS A 12 -2.14 -4.35 12.33
CA LYS A 12 -2.59 -3.63 11.13
C LYS A 12 -4.10 -3.75 11.00
N MET A 13 -4.78 -2.64 10.83
CA MET A 13 -6.22 -2.58 10.62
C MET A 13 -6.61 -3.38 9.36
N LYS A 14 -7.66 -4.17 9.45
CA LYS A 14 -8.26 -4.86 8.31
C LYS A 14 -9.19 -3.88 7.59
N THR A 15 -9.10 -3.88 6.27
CA THR A 15 -9.97 -3.09 5.38
C THR A 15 -10.65 -4.03 4.40
N GLU A 16 -11.91 -3.81 4.13
CA GLU A 16 -12.70 -4.57 3.17
C GLU A 16 -13.39 -3.62 2.21
N LEU A 17 -13.28 -3.91 0.90
CA LEU A 17 -13.94 -3.13 -0.13
C LEU A 17 -15.44 -3.38 -0.07
N ALA A 18 -16.16 -2.36 0.34
CA ALA A 18 -17.62 -2.28 0.38
C ALA A 18 -18.03 -0.83 0.11
N ASP A 19 -19.30 -0.54 0.09
CA ASP A 19 -19.81 0.81 -0.06
C ASP A 19 -20.66 1.20 1.18
N PRO A 20 -20.08 1.99 2.10
CA PRO A 20 -18.65 2.43 2.17
C PRO A 20 -17.68 1.35 2.67
N VAL A 21 -16.37 1.58 2.49
CA VAL A 21 -15.29 0.70 2.98
C VAL A 21 -15.52 0.33 4.45
N GLN A 22 -15.32 -0.96 4.76
CA GLN A 22 -15.41 -1.46 6.12
C GLN A 22 -14.03 -1.53 6.78
N TYR A 23 -13.97 -1.07 8.02
CA TYR A 23 -12.75 -1.05 8.84
C TYR A 23 -12.92 -1.88 10.10
N THR A 24 -11.94 -2.75 10.38
CA THR A 24 -11.90 -3.52 11.62
C THR A 24 -10.54 -3.32 12.30
N MET A 25 -10.55 -2.85 13.53
CA MET A 25 -9.34 -2.75 14.35
C MET A 25 -9.05 -4.10 14.99
N LEU A 26 -7.78 -4.51 14.92
CA LEU A 26 -7.34 -5.81 15.43
C LEU A 26 -6.49 -5.63 16.69
N PHE A 27 -6.85 -6.34 17.76
CA PHE A 27 -6.14 -6.38 19.05
C PHE A 27 -5.85 -7.84 19.39
N ASP A 28 -4.64 -8.34 19.10
CA ASP A 28 -4.30 -9.78 19.19
C ASP A 28 -5.40 -10.64 18.55
N ASP A 29 -6.21 -11.37 19.33
CA ASP A 29 -7.29 -12.25 18.87
C ASP A 29 -8.68 -11.56 18.85
N ASN A 30 -8.77 -10.27 19.18
CA ASN A 30 -10.04 -9.54 19.21
C ASN A 30 -10.19 -8.64 18.00
N GLU A 31 -11.37 -8.61 17.41
CA GLU A 31 -11.74 -7.77 16.27
C GLU A 31 -12.80 -6.75 16.70
N VAL A 32 -12.59 -5.48 16.37
CA VAL A 32 -13.56 -4.40 16.63
C VAL A 32 -13.94 -3.75 15.31
N PRO A 33 -15.14 -4.05 14.75
CA PRO A 33 -15.65 -3.39 13.56
C PRO A 33 -15.90 -1.90 13.85
N LEU A 34 -15.19 -1.01 13.16
CA LEU A 34 -15.22 0.43 13.47
C LEU A 34 -16.43 1.16 12.88
N ASN A 35 -16.95 0.72 11.74
CA ASN A 35 -18.06 1.41 11.08
C ASN A 35 -19.32 1.54 11.93
N GLN A 36 -19.55 0.60 12.86
CA GLN A 36 -20.68 0.68 13.81
C GLN A 36 -20.56 1.81 14.84
N TYR A 37 -19.37 2.39 15.01
CA TYR A 37 -19.11 3.47 15.96
C TYR A 37 -18.98 4.83 15.28
N LEU A 38 -19.34 4.95 14.01
CA LEU A 38 -19.36 6.25 13.32
C LEU A 38 -20.24 7.25 14.06
N GLY A 39 -19.73 8.48 14.23
CA GLY A 39 -20.38 9.52 15.01
C GLY A 39 -20.27 9.36 16.55
N GLN A 40 -19.61 8.31 17.03
CA GLN A 40 -19.38 8.08 18.45
C GLN A 40 -17.94 8.39 18.86
N VAL A 41 -17.75 8.68 20.15
CA VAL A 41 -16.41 8.93 20.71
C VAL A 41 -15.77 7.62 21.14
N LEU A 42 -14.65 7.26 20.51
CA LEU A 42 -13.81 6.14 20.92
C LEU A 42 -12.58 6.66 21.67
N LYS A 43 -12.24 6.02 22.80
CA LYS A 43 -11.05 6.33 23.59
C LYS A 43 -10.01 5.22 23.38
N LEU A 44 -8.85 5.58 22.84
CA LEU A 44 -7.68 4.71 22.77
C LEU A 44 -6.75 5.02 23.94
N GLN A 45 -6.38 4.01 24.71
CA GLN A 45 -5.49 4.15 25.85
C GLN A 45 -4.23 3.31 25.65
N TYR A 46 -3.07 3.96 25.61
CA TYR A 46 -1.77 3.29 25.52
C TYR A 46 -1.28 2.87 26.91
N HIS A 47 -0.90 1.60 27.07
CA HIS A 47 -0.48 1.02 28.35
C HIS A 47 1.06 0.99 28.52
N GLY A 48 1.80 1.71 27.70
CA GLY A 48 3.27 1.82 27.84
C GLY A 48 4.07 0.61 27.37
N VAL A 49 3.45 -0.31 26.60
CA VAL A 49 4.11 -1.52 26.12
C VAL A 49 4.16 -1.53 24.60
N ILE A 50 5.35 -1.75 24.05
CA ILE A 50 5.58 -1.96 22.61
C ILE A 50 6.20 -3.34 22.43
N ASN A 51 5.54 -4.20 21.67
CA ASN A 51 6.05 -5.51 21.30
C ASN A 51 6.38 -5.58 19.81
N CYS A 52 7.47 -6.27 19.48
CA CYS A 52 7.83 -6.52 18.09
C CYS A 52 6.78 -7.41 17.41
N ILE A 53 6.26 -6.99 16.26
CA ILE A 53 5.23 -7.72 15.51
C ILE A 53 5.72 -9.07 14.96
N HIS A 54 7.05 -9.26 14.83
CA HIS A 54 7.64 -10.50 14.33
C HIS A 54 7.99 -11.49 15.44
N CYS A 55 8.72 -11.04 16.47
CA CYS A 55 9.26 -11.94 17.51
C CYS A 55 8.60 -11.78 18.88
N GLY A 56 7.60 -10.91 19.04
CA GLY A 56 6.88 -10.68 20.31
C GLY A 56 7.68 -9.95 21.39
N ARG A 57 9.01 -9.76 21.20
CA ARG A 57 9.89 -9.13 22.20
C ARG A 57 9.42 -7.72 22.54
N LYS A 58 9.42 -7.41 23.83
CA LYS A 58 9.26 -6.03 24.31
C LYS A 58 10.41 -5.15 23.80
N THR A 59 10.11 -3.96 23.34
CA THR A 59 11.06 -2.98 22.82
C THR A 59 10.70 -1.58 23.29
N ALA A 60 11.69 -0.72 23.45
CA ALA A 60 11.48 0.68 23.81
C ALA A 60 11.10 1.54 22.59
N LYS A 61 11.40 1.06 21.37
CA LYS A 61 11.15 1.78 20.11
C LYS A 61 10.74 0.82 19.02
N SER A 62 9.75 1.22 18.23
CA SER A 62 9.33 0.54 17.01
C SER A 62 10.16 1.02 15.82
N PHE A 63 10.72 0.08 15.04
CA PHE A 63 11.39 0.33 13.77
C PHE A 63 10.51 -0.19 12.65
N ASN A 64 10.51 0.49 11.51
CA ASN A 64 9.75 0.09 10.31
C ASN A 64 8.32 -0.40 10.64
N GLN A 65 7.58 0.41 11.42
CA GLN A 65 6.17 0.16 11.76
C GLN A 65 5.89 -1.14 12.55
N GLY A 66 6.75 -1.51 13.49
CA GLY A 66 6.41 -2.59 14.41
C GLY A 66 7.54 -3.53 14.80
N TYR A 67 8.75 -3.39 14.25
CA TYR A 67 9.85 -4.30 14.53
C TYR A 67 10.76 -3.81 15.65
N CYS A 68 11.33 -4.73 16.44
CA CYS A 68 12.50 -4.41 17.27
C CYS A 68 13.75 -4.28 16.39
N TYR A 69 14.79 -3.63 16.91
CA TYR A 69 16.02 -3.37 16.15
C TYR A 69 16.68 -4.62 15.55
N PRO A 70 16.83 -5.75 16.28
CA PRO A 70 17.37 -6.98 15.69
C PRO A 70 16.54 -7.51 14.50
N CYS A 71 15.21 -7.51 14.60
CA CYS A 71 14.34 -7.92 13.50
C CYS A 71 14.44 -6.95 12.33
N PHE A 72 14.43 -5.64 12.58
CA PHE A 72 14.61 -4.63 11.55
C PHE A 72 15.91 -4.80 10.75
N LYS A 73 17.01 -5.17 11.41
CA LYS A 73 18.30 -5.39 10.75
C LYS A 73 18.36 -6.69 9.93
N ARG A 74 17.62 -7.72 10.34
CA ARG A 74 17.74 -9.07 9.78
C ARG A 74 16.71 -9.39 8.69
N LEU A 75 15.46 -8.98 8.88
CA LEU A 75 14.36 -9.44 8.04
C LEU A 75 14.38 -8.81 6.64
N ALA A 76 14.05 -9.60 5.62
CA ALA A 76 13.90 -9.16 4.25
C ALA A 76 12.82 -8.07 4.10
N GLN A 77 11.70 -8.22 4.81
CA GLN A 77 10.61 -7.23 4.83
C GLN A 77 10.98 -5.87 5.44
N CYS A 78 12.18 -5.76 6.01
CA CYS A 78 12.75 -4.51 6.52
C CYS A 78 13.94 -4.02 5.68
N ASP A 79 14.24 -4.67 4.56
CA ASP A 79 15.32 -4.26 3.68
C ASP A 79 14.97 -2.99 2.89
N SER A 80 16.00 -2.27 2.44
CA SER A 80 15.85 -1.03 1.66
C SER A 80 15.11 -1.24 0.34
N CYS A 81 15.26 -2.41 -0.29
CA CYS A 81 14.55 -2.76 -1.52
C CYS A 81 13.03 -2.89 -1.34
N ILE A 82 12.53 -2.97 -0.09
CA ILE A 82 11.09 -2.89 0.17
C ILE A 82 10.55 -1.48 -0.11
N MET A 83 11.37 -0.45 0.12
CA MET A 83 10.99 0.95 -0.15
C MET A 83 11.45 1.41 -1.54
N SER A 84 12.43 0.73 -2.13
CA SER A 84 13.03 1.03 -3.43
C SER A 84 13.13 -0.27 -4.25
N PRO A 85 12.02 -0.79 -4.78
CA PRO A 85 11.98 -2.10 -5.43
C PRO A 85 12.92 -2.25 -6.63
N GLU A 86 13.21 -1.16 -7.31
CA GLU A 86 14.18 -1.08 -8.42
C GLU A 86 15.61 -1.44 -8.00
N LYS A 87 15.89 -1.44 -6.67
CA LYS A 87 17.18 -1.83 -6.07
C LYS A 87 17.17 -3.27 -5.57
N CYS A 88 16.23 -4.08 -6.01
CA CYS A 88 16.18 -5.48 -5.58
C CYS A 88 17.47 -6.20 -5.97
N HIS A 89 18.06 -6.88 -5.01
CA HIS A 89 19.34 -7.58 -5.14
C HIS A 89 19.20 -9.11 -4.98
N TYR A 90 17.99 -9.63 -5.22
CA TYR A 90 17.70 -11.07 -5.12
C TYR A 90 18.54 -11.88 -6.14
N ALA A 91 18.59 -11.45 -7.40
CA ALA A 91 19.36 -12.11 -8.45
C ALA A 91 20.88 -12.12 -8.18
N GLN A 92 21.37 -11.25 -7.30
CA GLN A 92 22.76 -11.17 -6.87
C GLN A 92 23.08 -12.14 -5.70
N GLY A 93 22.08 -12.89 -5.21
CA GLY A 93 22.24 -13.82 -4.10
C GLY A 93 22.43 -13.16 -2.73
N THR A 94 22.15 -11.87 -2.61
CA THR A 94 22.37 -11.08 -1.38
C THR A 94 21.09 -10.74 -0.63
N CYS A 95 19.93 -11.26 -1.05
CA CYS A 95 18.67 -11.11 -0.33
C CYS A 95 18.80 -11.64 1.11
N ARG A 96 18.33 -10.89 2.10
CA ARG A 96 18.43 -11.26 3.52
C ARG A 96 17.72 -12.58 3.85
N GLU A 97 16.59 -12.85 3.24
CA GLU A 97 15.80 -14.06 3.39
C GLU A 97 15.25 -14.49 2.01
N PRO A 98 16.02 -15.28 1.22
CA PRO A 98 15.63 -15.68 -0.14
C PRO A 98 14.27 -16.35 -0.22
N GLU A 99 13.98 -17.31 0.70
CA GLU A 99 12.68 -18.00 0.74
C GLU A 99 11.49 -17.06 0.99
N TRP A 100 11.70 -16.00 1.77
CA TRP A 100 10.70 -14.95 1.94
C TRP A 100 10.55 -14.13 0.64
N GLY A 101 11.67 -13.84 -0.02
CA GLY A 101 11.72 -13.16 -1.31
C GLY A 101 10.93 -13.91 -2.38
N GLU A 102 11.09 -15.22 -2.48
CA GLU A 102 10.33 -16.07 -3.41
C GLU A 102 8.83 -15.94 -3.21
N LYS A 103 8.37 -16.00 -1.95
CA LYS A 103 6.94 -15.94 -1.60
C LYS A 103 6.32 -14.54 -1.73
N HIS A 104 7.14 -13.47 -1.74
CA HIS A 104 6.61 -12.10 -1.62
C HIS A 104 7.10 -11.14 -2.70
N CYS A 105 8.23 -11.42 -3.33
CA CYS A 105 8.82 -10.56 -4.34
C CYS A 105 8.87 -11.21 -5.74
N MET A 106 9.05 -12.55 -5.82
CA MET A 106 9.10 -13.31 -7.07
C MET A 106 7.72 -13.85 -7.44
N ILE A 107 6.69 -13.04 -7.28
CA ILE A 107 5.30 -13.31 -7.60
C ILE A 107 4.70 -12.10 -8.32
N ASP A 108 3.52 -12.27 -8.88
CA ASP A 108 2.80 -11.21 -9.60
C ASP A 108 2.64 -9.94 -8.77
N HIS A 109 3.06 -8.83 -9.37
CA HIS A 109 2.82 -7.48 -8.88
C HIS A 109 2.02 -6.69 -9.92
N PHE A 110 1.37 -5.65 -9.44
CA PHE A 110 0.61 -4.73 -10.27
C PHE A 110 1.15 -3.33 -10.13
N VAL A 111 1.31 -2.64 -11.26
CA VAL A 111 1.46 -1.19 -11.31
C VAL A 111 0.08 -0.61 -11.60
N TYR A 112 -0.33 0.39 -10.85
CA TYR A 112 -1.67 0.95 -10.93
C TYR A 112 -1.65 2.48 -10.87
N LEU A 113 -2.66 3.11 -11.43
CA LEU A 113 -3.00 4.51 -11.17
C LEU A 113 -3.99 4.58 -10.02
N ALA A 114 -3.86 5.59 -9.19
CA ALA A 114 -4.80 5.88 -8.12
C ALA A 114 -4.99 7.37 -7.95
N ASN A 115 -6.23 7.76 -7.66
CA ASN A 115 -6.57 9.11 -7.23
C ASN A 115 -6.67 9.14 -5.70
N THR A 116 -5.72 9.79 -5.04
CA THR A 116 -5.65 9.88 -3.56
C THR A 116 -5.78 11.34 -3.11
N SER A 117 -4.73 12.12 -3.19
CA SER A 117 -4.70 13.59 -3.07
C SER A 117 -4.50 14.25 -4.43
N GLY A 118 -4.74 13.50 -5.49
CA GLY A 118 -4.47 13.71 -6.89
C GLY A 118 -3.98 12.41 -7.50
N LEU A 119 -3.85 12.41 -8.82
CA LEU A 119 -3.44 11.25 -9.59
C LEU A 119 -1.99 10.86 -9.28
N LYS A 120 -1.75 9.57 -9.05
CA LYS A 120 -0.43 9.01 -8.79
C LYS A 120 -0.26 7.60 -9.36
N VAL A 121 0.98 7.18 -9.54
CA VAL A 121 1.35 5.77 -9.76
C VAL A 121 1.65 5.07 -8.43
N GLY A 122 1.41 3.79 -8.38
CA GLY A 122 1.77 2.92 -7.25
C GLY A 122 1.92 1.47 -7.66
N ILE A 123 2.51 0.69 -6.76
CA ILE A 123 2.73 -0.74 -6.96
C ILE A 123 2.17 -1.56 -5.80
N THR A 124 1.78 -2.80 -6.11
CA THR A 124 1.29 -3.74 -5.10
C THR A 124 1.42 -5.18 -5.58
N ARG A 125 1.45 -6.12 -4.65
CA ARG A 125 1.25 -7.54 -4.96
C ARG A 125 -0.21 -7.80 -5.35
N GLY A 126 -0.46 -8.77 -6.20
CA GLY A 126 -1.81 -9.13 -6.59
C GLY A 126 -2.72 -9.47 -5.41
N SER A 127 -2.19 -10.19 -4.41
CA SER A 127 -2.91 -10.53 -3.18
C SER A 127 -3.28 -9.33 -2.29
N GLN A 128 -2.78 -8.14 -2.59
CA GLN A 128 -3.07 -6.90 -1.85
C GLN A 128 -3.98 -5.94 -2.62
N VAL A 129 -4.51 -6.36 -3.76
CA VAL A 129 -5.59 -5.64 -4.47
C VAL A 129 -6.93 -6.13 -3.91
N PRO A 130 -7.87 -5.25 -3.54
CA PRO A 130 -7.85 -3.78 -3.52
C PRO A 130 -7.34 -3.16 -2.20
N THR A 131 -6.94 -3.98 -1.22
CA THR A 131 -6.55 -3.52 0.13
C THR A 131 -5.52 -2.37 0.09
N ARG A 132 -4.53 -2.47 -0.82
CA ARG A 132 -3.50 -1.44 -0.95
C ARG A 132 -4.05 -0.09 -1.38
N TRP A 133 -5.09 -0.07 -2.20
CA TRP A 133 -5.75 1.16 -2.64
C TRP A 133 -6.45 1.84 -1.45
N MET A 134 -7.20 1.05 -0.66
CA MET A 134 -7.88 1.54 0.55
C MET A 134 -6.88 2.01 1.61
N ASP A 135 -5.78 1.27 1.83
CA ASP A 135 -4.71 1.66 2.78
C ASP A 135 -4.07 3.01 2.43
N GLN A 136 -4.18 3.45 1.18
CA GLN A 136 -3.64 4.73 0.71
C GLN A 136 -4.70 5.83 0.57
N GLY A 137 -5.94 5.54 0.88
CA GLY A 137 -7.06 6.48 0.76
C GLY A 137 -7.39 6.83 -0.70
N ALA A 138 -7.24 5.88 -1.62
CA ALA A 138 -7.60 6.10 -3.01
C ALA A 138 -9.12 6.14 -3.18
N THR A 139 -9.66 7.20 -3.78
CA THR A 139 -11.08 7.30 -4.16
C THR A 139 -11.37 6.62 -5.48
N GLN A 140 -10.34 6.46 -6.33
CA GLN A 140 -10.38 5.72 -7.58
C GLN A 140 -9.05 5.00 -7.78
N ALA A 141 -9.07 3.79 -8.34
CA ALA A 141 -7.85 3.07 -8.70
C ALA A 141 -8.07 2.16 -9.92
N GLN A 142 -7.00 1.99 -10.73
CA GLN A 142 -7.03 1.18 -11.95
C GLN A 142 -5.67 0.52 -12.14
N PRO A 143 -5.57 -0.83 -12.22
CA PRO A 143 -4.33 -1.50 -12.56
C PRO A 143 -4.00 -1.27 -14.04
N ILE A 144 -2.71 -1.05 -14.35
CA ILE A 144 -2.24 -0.78 -15.71
C ILE A 144 -1.23 -1.82 -16.22
N PHE A 145 -0.43 -2.39 -15.32
CA PHE A 145 0.46 -3.51 -15.66
C PHE A 145 0.36 -4.63 -14.64
N ARG A 146 0.47 -5.86 -15.14
CA ARG A 146 0.87 -7.03 -14.37
C ARG A 146 2.34 -7.29 -14.67
N VAL A 147 3.11 -7.57 -13.66
CA VAL A 147 4.55 -7.86 -13.77
C VAL A 147 4.94 -9.05 -12.89
N ASP A 148 5.90 -9.85 -13.32
CA ASP A 148 6.26 -11.12 -12.67
C ASP A 148 6.94 -10.94 -11.31
N THR A 149 7.59 -9.80 -11.08
CA THR A 149 8.36 -9.59 -9.85
C THR A 149 8.19 -8.18 -9.27
N ARG A 150 8.54 -8.05 -7.98
CA ARG A 150 8.62 -6.76 -7.33
C ARG A 150 9.66 -5.83 -7.99
N LEU A 151 10.79 -6.37 -8.47
CA LEU A 151 11.80 -5.61 -9.21
C LEU A 151 11.17 -4.95 -10.44
N HIS A 152 10.49 -5.74 -11.25
CA HIS A 152 9.85 -5.23 -12.47
C HIS A 152 8.81 -4.14 -12.15
N SER A 153 8.02 -4.32 -11.07
CA SER A 153 7.07 -3.27 -10.66
C SER A 153 7.77 -1.97 -10.28
N GLY A 154 8.90 -2.03 -9.58
CA GLY A 154 9.69 -0.86 -9.22
C GLY A 154 10.33 -0.16 -10.41
N LEU A 155 10.82 -0.91 -11.38
CA LEU A 155 11.39 -0.36 -12.62
C LEU A 155 10.32 0.37 -13.44
N VAL A 156 9.17 -0.26 -13.67
CA VAL A 156 8.04 0.39 -14.35
C VAL A 156 7.54 1.61 -13.58
N GLU A 157 7.38 1.51 -12.25
CA GLU A 157 7.00 2.65 -11.41
C GLU A 157 8.00 3.81 -11.56
N THR A 158 9.31 3.52 -11.67
CA THR A 158 10.34 4.55 -11.84
C THR A 158 10.20 5.30 -13.17
N VAL A 159 9.85 4.61 -14.26
CA VAL A 159 9.52 5.25 -15.54
C VAL A 159 8.35 6.22 -15.37
N PHE A 160 7.26 5.75 -14.76
CA PHE A 160 6.07 6.57 -14.56
C PHE A 160 6.26 7.76 -13.62
N LYS A 161 7.16 7.67 -12.65
CA LYS A 161 7.50 8.78 -11.72
C LYS A 161 8.04 10.03 -12.41
N ASN A 162 8.56 9.91 -13.61
CA ASN A 162 9.02 11.06 -14.39
C ASN A 162 7.85 11.90 -14.94
N HIS A 163 6.66 11.32 -15.01
CA HIS A 163 5.47 11.93 -15.63
C HIS A 163 4.33 12.19 -14.62
N ILE A 164 4.34 11.49 -13.47
CA ILE A 164 3.27 11.57 -12.48
C ILE A 164 3.81 11.35 -11.06
N ALA A 165 3.11 11.87 -10.06
CA ALA A 165 3.48 11.66 -8.65
C ALA A 165 3.43 10.17 -8.26
N ASP A 166 4.24 9.79 -7.26
CA ASP A 166 4.24 8.48 -6.61
C ASP A 166 3.77 8.54 -5.15
N LYS A 167 3.62 9.75 -4.60
CA LYS A 167 3.31 9.98 -3.19
C LYS A 167 1.96 10.64 -2.99
N THR A 168 1.28 10.22 -1.95
CA THR A 168 0.06 10.87 -1.46
C THR A 168 0.42 12.08 -0.60
N ASN A 169 -0.21 13.22 -0.86
CA ASN A 169 -0.20 14.34 0.07
C ASN A 169 -1.29 14.08 1.13
N TRP A 170 -0.91 13.45 2.25
CA TRP A 170 -1.85 13.07 3.31
C TRP A 170 -2.56 14.28 3.94
N GLN A 171 -1.93 15.46 3.97
CA GLN A 171 -2.55 16.68 4.49
C GLN A 171 -3.67 17.17 3.58
N ALA A 172 -3.48 17.09 2.24
CA ALA A 172 -4.53 17.41 1.28
C ALA A 172 -5.69 16.41 1.38
N MET A 173 -5.40 15.11 1.50
CA MET A 173 -6.39 14.05 1.64
C MET A 173 -7.27 14.23 2.89
N LEU A 174 -6.71 14.72 4.00
CA LEU A 174 -7.48 15.00 5.22
C LEU A 174 -8.36 16.26 5.13
N LYS A 175 -8.22 17.08 4.09
CA LYS A 175 -9.06 18.27 3.87
C LYS A 175 -10.29 18.00 3.02
N GLY A 176 -10.35 16.85 2.38
CA GLY A 176 -11.44 16.45 1.50
C GLY A 176 -10.99 15.41 0.48
N ASP A 177 -11.95 14.80 -0.19
CA ASP A 177 -11.66 13.91 -1.30
C ASP A 177 -11.01 14.66 -2.45
N ALA A 178 -10.08 13.98 -3.13
CA ALA A 178 -9.56 14.50 -4.38
C ALA A 178 -10.69 14.61 -5.43
N PRO A 179 -10.72 15.67 -6.24
CA PRO A 179 -11.67 15.75 -7.34
C PRO A 179 -11.59 14.50 -8.22
N PRO A 180 -12.73 13.97 -8.72
CA PRO A 180 -12.72 12.82 -9.62
C PRO A 180 -11.79 13.05 -10.82
N SER A 181 -11.03 12.04 -11.19
CA SER A 181 -10.11 12.05 -12.33
C SER A 181 -10.58 11.03 -13.37
N ASP A 182 -10.42 11.36 -14.63
CA ASP A 182 -10.56 10.40 -15.72
C ASP A 182 -9.30 9.51 -15.76
N LEU A 183 -9.36 8.39 -15.04
CA LEU A 183 -8.24 7.45 -14.95
C LEU A 183 -7.94 6.79 -16.29
N GLU A 184 -8.95 6.54 -17.11
CA GLU A 184 -8.74 5.91 -18.43
C GLU A 184 -8.03 6.87 -19.39
N GLN A 185 -8.42 8.13 -19.44
CA GLN A 185 -7.71 9.13 -20.23
C GLN A 185 -6.27 9.32 -19.72
N ALA A 186 -6.08 9.37 -18.41
CA ALA A 186 -4.75 9.48 -17.81
C ALA A 186 -3.88 8.24 -18.13
N ARG A 187 -4.46 7.04 -18.07
CA ARG A 187 -3.81 5.79 -18.46
C ARG A 187 -3.34 5.82 -19.90
N GLN A 188 -4.22 6.18 -20.84
CA GLN A 188 -3.90 6.23 -22.27
C GLN A 188 -2.75 7.21 -22.54
N ARG A 189 -2.82 8.42 -21.98
CA ARG A 189 -1.74 9.40 -22.09
C ARG A 189 -0.42 8.88 -21.57
N LEU A 190 -0.40 8.37 -20.33
CA LEU A 190 0.82 7.88 -19.68
C LEU A 190 1.41 6.67 -20.37
N LEU A 191 0.58 5.76 -20.89
CA LEU A 191 1.06 4.64 -21.69
C LEU A 191 1.79 5.13 -22.95
N ILE A 192 1.26 6.14 -23.65
CA ILE A 192 1.93 6.72 -24.83
C ILE A 192 3.27 7.37 -24.43
N GLU A 193 3.27 8.17 -23.37
CA GLU A 193 4.46 8.90 -22.91
C GLU A 193 5.57 7.96 -22.41
N CYS A 194 5.21 6.86 -21.71
CA CYS A 194 6.15 5.92 -21.10
C CYS A 194 6.49 4.70 -21.99
N LEU A 195 5.78 4.51 -23.09
CA LEU A 195 5.90 3.29 -23.91
C LEU A 195 7.33 2.96 -24.33
N PRO A 196 8.16 3.91 -24.82
CA PRO A 196 9.52 3.59 -25.25
C PRO A 196 10.39 2.98 -24.14
N GLU A 197 10.29 3.54 -22.93
CA GLU A 197 11.07 3.08 -21.78
C GLU A 197 10.54 1.76 -21.23
N VAL A 198 9.22 1.56 -21.26
CA VAL A 198 8.59 0.28 -20.87
C VAL A 198 8.94 -0.82 -21.87
N GLU A 199 8.95 -0.54 -23.17
CA GLU A 199 9.36 -1.54 -24.19
C GLU A 199 10.84 -1.92 -24.01
N ALA A 200 11.72 -0.99 -23.70
CA ALA A 200 13.11 -1.30 -23.38
C ALA A 200 13.23 -2.26 -22.17
N LEU A 201 12.38 -2.10 -21.15
CA LEU A 201 12.31 -3.06 -20.03
C LEU A 201 11.76 -4.41 -20.48
N ARG A 202 10.76 -4.43 -21.36
CA ARG A 202 10.20 -5.68 -21.92
C ARG A 202 11.21 -6.43 -22.80
N GLU A 203 12.03 -5.73 -23.56
CA GLU A 203 13.13 -6.31 -24.30
C GLU A 203 14.19 -6.93 -23.37
N GLN A 204 14.50 -6.26 -22.27
CA GLN A 204 15.48 -6.72 -21.28
C GLN A 204 15.03 -7.95 -20.49
N PHE A 205 13.77 -7.99 -20.03
CA PHE A 205 13.26 -9.00 -19.10
C PHE A 205 12.32 -10.02 -19.73
N GLY A 206 11.92 -9.80 -20.97
CA GLY A 206 10.95 -10.62 -21.71
C GLY A 206 9.55 -9.99 -21.76
N LEU A 207 8.88 -10.15 -22.89
CA LEU A 207 7.56 -9.57 -23.16
C LEU A 207 6.49 -10.00 -22.14
N GLN A 208 6.60 -11.22 -21.60
CA GLN A 208 5.66 -11.75 -20.62
C GLN A 208 5.90 -11.23 -19.20
N ALA A 209 7.13 -10.78 -18.92
CA ALA A 209 7.51 -10.29 -17.59
C ALA A 209 6.83 -8.96 -17.22
N ILE A 210 6.43 -8.17 -18.22
CA ILE A 210 5.73 -6.88 -18.07
C ILE A 210 4.58 -6.85 -19.07
N THR A 211 3.36 -7.08 -18.60
CA THR A 211 2.16 -7.17 -19.42
C THR A 211 1.27 -5.95 -19.19
N ILE A 212 0.91 -5.25 -20.27
CA ILE A 212 -0.09 -4.17 -20.21
C ILE A 212 -1.46 -4.81 -19.99
N LEU A 213 -2.20 -4.30 -19.03
CA LEU A 213 -3.55 -4.74 -18.75
C LEU A 213 -4.55 -3.93 -19.58
N GLU A 214 -5.44 -4.61 -20.28
CA GLU A 214 -6.52 -4.01 -21.06
C GLU A 214 -7.89 -4.35 -20.47
N GLY A 215 -8.88 -3.49 -20.68
CA GLY A 215 -10.26 -3.75 -20.28
C GLY A 215 -10.53 -3.71 -18.77
N HIS A 216 -9.60 -3.19 -17.97
CA HIS A 216 -9.80 -3.00 -16.55
C HIS A 216 -10.44 -1.64 -16.29
N GLU A 217 -11.68 -1.63 -15.84
CA GLU A 217 -12.38 -0.41 -15.47
C GLU A 217 -11.85 0.18 -14.15
N PRO A 218 -11.86 1.52 -14.00
CA PRO A 218 -11.52 2.15 -12.72
C PRO A 218 -12.48 1.71 -11.61
N THR A 219 -11.92 1.30 -10.48
CA THR A 219 -12.69 1.01 -9.27
C THR A 219 -12.87 2.29 -8.46
N THR A 220 -14.13 2.65 -8.16
CA THR A 220 -14.46 3.73 -7.24
C THR A 220 -14.51 3.19 -5.81
N ILE A 221 -13.99 3.96 -4.86
CA ILE A 221 -13.88 3.57 -3.45
C ILE A 221 -14.45 4.70 -2.60
N ASN A 222 -15.51 4.39 -1.85
CA ASN A 222 -16.18 5.33 -0.95
C ASN A 222 -15.79 5.04 0.50
N TYR A 223 -15.44 6.09 1.23
CA TYR A 223 -15.02 5.98 2.62
C TYR A 223 -16.13 6.43 3.59
N PRO A 224 -16.21 5.84 4.80
CA PRO A 224 -17.23 6.18 5.79
C PRO A 224 -16.87 7.48 6.54
N VAL A 225 -16.62 8.57 5.82
CA VAL A 225 -16.27 9.87 6.39
C VAL A 225 -17.55 10.68 6.62
N LEU A 226 -17.84 11.05 7.87
CA LEU A 226 -18.94 11.94 8.21
C LEU A 226 -18.53 13.41 8.10
N GLU A 227 -17.29 13.71 8.56
CA GLU A 227 -16.74 15.06 8.57
C GLU A 227 -15.22 14.98 8.45
N TYR A 228 -14.62 15.88 7.67
CA TYR A 228 -13.17 15.95 7.57
C TYR A 228 -12.56 16.64 8.78
N PRO A 229 -11.42 16.15 9.30
CA PRO A 229 -10.81 16.71 10.49
C PRO A 229 -10.33 18.14 10.26
N CYS A 230 -10.61 19.03 11.22
CA CYS A 230 -9.99 20.34 11.28
C CYS A 230 -8.54 20.16 11.76
N LEU A 231 -7.58 20.36 10.87
CA LEU A 231 -6.16 20.31 11.21
C LEU A 231 -5.77 21.65 11.86
N LEU A 232 -5.60 21.66 13.17
CA LEU A 232 -4.98 22.77 13.90
C LEU A 232 -3.46 22.62 13.79
N TYR A 233 -2.81 23.61 13.22
CA TYR A 233 -1.34 23.73 13.16
C TYR A 233 -0.83 24.68 14.22
#